data_2a9f26e9ad8e3d4377d4f87686da7d62
#
_entry.id   2a9f26e9ad8e3d4377d4f87686da7d62
#
_cell.length_a   1.000
_cell.length_b   1.000
_cell.length_c   1.000
_cell.angle_alpha   90.00
_cell.angle_beta   90.00
_cell.angle_gamma   90.00
#
_symmetry.space_group_name_H-M   'P 1'
#
loop_
_entity.id
_entity.type
_entity.pdbx_description
1 polymer ?
#
loop_
_entity_poly.entity_id
_entity_poly.type
_entity_poly.pdbx_seq_one_letter_code
_entity_poly.pdbx_strand_id
1 'polypeptide(L)'
;TENEKAVMHIFSGRQQTVLSSVTSELKGASPAAFGSLGEEDQDYFTYIINQLKEKKILLQKSIDKTDEVYQEWQSGTISAQEYLNHAIAQNWIDITQFTIDEKYSDSTEIYDALCDYIMDDIATDTGFSKIIYEYLIKAGSVSGKQLCLILYDQGVLAYDAEEISSLESNAVSPVSFLKDKIKNIEITPAQLALDPCSGSCVITDVKTGELLALVSYP
;
A
#
# COMPACT_ATOMS: atom_id res chain seq x y z
N THR A 1 -1.64 9.25 -22.50
CA THR A 1 -1.24 10.65 -22.63
C THR A 1 0.23 10.84 -22.27
N GLU A 2 0.83 11.99 -22.55
CA GLU A 2 2.23 12.28 -22.21
C GLU A 2 2.43 12.37 -20.70
N ASN A 3 1.46 12.96 -19.97
CA ASN A 3 1.51 13.03 -18.50
C ASN A 3 1.48 11.64 -17.85
N GLU A 4 0.60 10.76 -18.30
CA GLU A 4 0.53 9.39 -17.82
C GLU A 4 1.83 8.62 -18.09
N LYS A 5 2.37 8.70 -19.32
CA LYS A 5 3.62 8.04 -19.68
C LYS A 5 4.78 8.53 -18.81
N ALA A 6 4.86 9.85 -18.56
CA ALA A 6 5.89 10.43 -17.72
C ALA A 6 5.81 9.90 -16.27
N VAL A 7 4.60 9.91 -15.68
CA VAL A 7 4.38 9.40 -14.32
C VAL A 7 4.65 7.91 -14.24
N MET A 8 4.20 7.12 -15.22
CA MET A 8 4.47 5.68 -15.25
C MET A 8 5.95 5.36 -15.41
N HIS A 9 6.70 6.15 -16.17
CA HIS A 9 8.15 5.96 -16.30
C HIS A 9 8.88 6.23 -14.98
N ILE A 10 8.52 7.31 -14.28
CA ILE A 10 9.05 7.63 -12.96
C ILE A 10 8.73 6.50 -11.97
N PHE A 11 7.47 6.05 -11.94
CA PHE A 11 7.03 4.97 -11.08
C PHE A 11 7.81 3.67 -11.34
N SER A 12 7.91 3.24 -12.59
CA SER A 12 8.60 1.99 -12.95
C SER A 12 10.06 2.00 -12.51
N GLY A 13 10.76 3.12 -12.70
CA GLY A 13 12.14 3.28 -12.23
C GLY A 13 12.25 3.21 -10.70
N ARG A 14 11.32 3.87 -9.99
CA ARG A 14 11.29 3.82 -8.52
C ARG A 14 10.93 2.42 -8.01
N GLN A 15 9.94 1.76 -8.60
CA GLN A 15 9.54 0.41 -8.25
C GLN A 15 10.72 -0.57 -8.33
N GLN A 16 11.51 -0.53 -9.41
CA GLN A 16 12.70 -1.37 -9.53
C GLN A 16 13.71 -1.13 -8.41
N THR A 17 13.93 0.13 -8.06
CA THR A 17 14.84 0.50 -6.95
C THR A 17 14.32 -0.03 -5.62
N VAL A 18 13.03 0.13 -5.34
CA VAL A 18 12.38 -0.35 -4.11
C VAL A 18 12.44 -1.88 -4.03
N LEU A 19 12.10 -2.58 -5.11
CA LEU A 19 12.17 -4.05 -5.15
C LEU A 19 13.60 -4.54 -4.90
N SER A 20 14.60 -3.84 -5.45
CA SER A 20 16.02 -4.18 -5.21
C SER A 20 16.42 -3.92 -3.75
N SER A 21 15.95 -2.83 -3.13
CA SER A 21 16.18 -2.53 -1.71
C SER A 21 15.56 -3.61 -0.81
N VAL A 22 14.28 -3.94 -1.03
CA VAL A 22 13.58 -5.00 -0.28
C VAL A 22 14.29 -6.34 -0.42
N THR A 23 14.73 -6.70 -1.64
CA THR A 23 15.51 -7.93 -1.86
C THR A 23 16.80 -7.91 -1.06
N SER A 24 17.51 -6.79 -1.03
CA SER A 24 18.76 -6.65 -0.28
C SER A 24 18.56 -6.82 1.22
N GLU A 25 17.48 -6.30 1.78
CA GLU A 25 17.15 -6.45 3.20
C GLU A 25 16.65 -7.87 3.54
N LEU A 26 15.99 -8.55 2.61
CA LEU A 26 15.52 -9.93 2.82
C LEU A 26 16.62 -10.98 2.59
N LYS A 27 17.45 -10.83 1.55
CA LYS A 27 18.43 -11.85 1.13
C LYS A 27 19.89 -11.40 1.24
N GLY A 28 20.14 -10.18 1.68
CA GLY A 28 21.50 -9.66 1.81
C GLY A 28 22.27 -10.25 3.01
N ALA A 29 23.60 -10.13 2.96
CA ALA A 29 24.49 -10.67 4.00
C ALA A 29 24.47 -9.85 5.32
N SER A 30 23.97 -8.63 5.29
CA SER A 30 23.97 -7.71 6.43
C SER A 30 22.73 -6.83 6.39
N PRO A 31 21.53 -7.41 6.59
CA PRO A 31 20.31 -6.63 6.63
C PRO A 31 20.28 -5.69 7.82
N ALA A 32 19.67 -4.53 7.67
CA ALA A 32 19.56 -3.56 8.73
C ALA A 32 18.47 -3.95 9.73
N ALA A 33 18.66 -3.57 11.01
CA ALA A 33 17.60 -3.64 11.99
C ALA A 33 16.41 -2.76 11.56
N PHE A 34 15.18 -3.23 11.72
CA PHE A 34 13.98 -2.53 11.25
C PHE A 34 13.90 -1.07 11.73
N GLY A 35 14.19 -0.81 12.99
CA GLY A 35 14.17 0.53 13.56
C GLY A 35 15.30 1.46 13.06
N SER A 36 16.33 0.93 12.38
CA SER A 36 17.39 1.71 11.75
C SER A 36 17.16 2.03 10.27
N LEU A 37 16.13 1.41 9.67
CA LEU A 37 15.72 1.72 8.30
C LEU A 37 15.13 3.14 8.21
N GLY A 38 15.17 3.74 7.02
CA GLY A 38 14.43 4.97 6.74
C GLY A 38 12.92 4.77 6.83
N GLU A 39 12.17 5.88 7.05
CA GLU A 39 10.69 5.84 7.17
C GLU A 39 10.04 5.09 6.01
N GLU A 40 10.48 5.34 4.78
CA GLU A 40 9.97 4.71 3.57
C GLU A 40 10.16 3.18 3.59
N ASP A 41 11.35 2.70 3.94
CA ASP A 41 11.62 1.26 4.01
C ASP A 41 10.88 0.60 5.19
N GLN A 42 10.72 1.30 6.31
CA GLN A 42 9.89 0.82 7.42
C GLN A 42 8.42 0.65 7.00
N ASP A 43 7.89 1.58 6.22
CA ASP A 43 6.51 1.48 5.70
C ASP A 43 6.38 0.30 4.73
N TYR A 44 7.37 0.05 3.87
CA TYR A 44 7.38 -1.11 2.98
C TYR A 44 7.36 -2.42 3.76
N PHE A 45 8.23 -2.59 4.76
CA PHE A 45 8.26 -3.81 5.56
C PHE A 45 7.04 -3.96 6.46
N THR A 46 6.50 -2.86 6.99
CA THR A 46 5.23 -2.88 7.73
C THR A 46 4.10 -3.39 6.85
N TYR A 47 4.02 -2.91 5.61
CA TYR A 47 3.04 -3.37 4.63
C TYR A 47 3.21 -4.86 4.32
N ILE A 48 4.43 -5.31 4.00
CA ILE A 48 4.74 -6.71 3.70
C ILE A 48 4.31 -7.63 4.84
N ILE A 49 4.71 -7.33 6.06
CA ILE A 49 4.35 -8.14 7.23
C ILE A 49 2.84 -8.18 7.46
N ASN A 50 2.14 -7.06 7.23
CA ASN A 50 0.68 -7.03 7.34
C ASN A 50 0.01 -7.85 6.24
N GLN A 51 0.49 -7.80 5.00
CA GLN A 51 0.00 -8.64 3.89
C GLN A 51 0.19 -10.13 4.20
N LEU A 52 1.33 -10.53 4.74
CA LEU A 52 1.56 -11.92 5.15
C LEU A 52 0.57 -12.37 6.23
N LYS A 53 0.18 -11.47 7.16
CA LYS A 53 -0.84 -11.75 8.18
C LYS A 53 -2.25 -11.86 7.58
N GLU A 54 -2.63 -10.93 6.70
CA GLU A 54 -3.96 -10.90 6.05
C GLU A 54 -4.17 -12.12 5.17
N LYS A 55 -3.16 -12.51 4.42
CA LYS A 55 -3.15 -13.72 3.57
C LYS A 55 -2.99 -15.01 4.37
N LYS A 56 -2.87 -14.93 5.70
CA LYS A 56 -2.69 -16.06 6.62
C LYS A 56 -1.42 -16.89 6.37
N ILE A 57 -0.44 -16.29 5.73
CA ILE A 57 0.90 -16.87 5.58
C ILE A 57 1.64 -16.75 6.93
N LEU A 58 1.62 -15.56 7.53
CA LEU A 58 2.07 -15.37 8.92
C LEU A 58 0.88 -15.59 9.86
N LEU A 59 0.90 -16.73 10.56
CA LEU A 59 -0.19 -17.22 11.40
C LEU A 59 -0.25 -16.47 12.74
N GLN A 60 -0.97 -15.36 12.79
CA GLN A 60 -1.06 -14.48 13.97
C GLN A 60 -1.39 -15.21 15.27
N LYS A 61 -2.20 -16.29 15.20
CA LYS A 61 -2.60 -17.09 16.38
C LYS A 61 -1.49 -18.00 16.89
N SER A 62 -0.51 -18.31 16.05
CA SER A 62 0.64 -19.16 16.40
C SER A 62 1.79 -18.37 17.01
N ILE A 63 1.76 -17.02 16.86
CA ILE A 63 2.82 -16.16 17.38
C ILE A 63 2.76 -16.10 18.90
N ASP A 64 3.84 -16.53 19.54
CA ASP A 64 4.06 -16.31 20.97
C ASP A 64 4.55 -14.87 21.19
N LYS A 65 3.69 -14.04 21.78
CA LYS A 65 4.02 -12.63 22.04
C LYS A 65 5.05 -12.44 23.16
N THR A 66 5.38 -13.50 23.90
CA THR A 66 6.43 -13.48 24.94
C THR A 66 7.79 -13.94 24.40
N ASP A 67 7.83 -14.39 23.16
CA ASP A 67 9.07 -14.79 22.49
C ASP A 67 10.02 -13.59 22.33
N GLU A 68 11.31 -13.82 22.62
CA GLU A 68 12.33 -12.79 22.65
C GLU A 68 12.50 -12.13 21.26
N VAL A 69 12.56 -12.92 20.19
CA VAL A 69 12.73 -12.42 18.81
C VAL A 69 11.49 -11.65 18.35
N TYR A 70 10.29 -12.08 18.79
CA TYR A 70 9.08 -11.30 18.54
C TYR A 70 9.15 -9.92 19.21
N GLN A 71 9.63 -9.85 20.45
CA GLN A 71 9.78 -8.58 21.18
C GLN A 71 10.86 -7.68 20.55
N GLU A 72 11.97 -8.27 20.10
CA GLU A 72 13.03 -7.57 19.37
C GLU A 72 12.53 -7.00 18.03
N TRP A 73 11.70 -7.77 17.31
CA TRP A 73 11.03 -7.26 16.12
C TRP A 73 10.11 -6.08 16.44
N GLN A 74 9.28 -6.20 17.49
CA GLN A 74 8.37 -5.12 17.92
C GLN A 74 9.13 -3.85 18.35
N SER A 75 10.31 -4.00 18.92
CA SER A 75 11.18 -2.88 19.31
C SER A 75 12.05 -2.35 18.14
N GLY A 76 12.05 -3.03 17.00
CA GLY A 76 12.83 -2.66 15.82
C GLY A 76 14.32 -2.94 15.93
N THR A 77 14.76 -3.79 16.84
CA THR A 77 16.17 -4.09 17.09
C THR A 77 16.75 -5.17 16.20
N ILE A 78 15.91 -5.92 15.51
CA ILE A 78 16.33 -6.94 14.53
C ILE A 78 15.83 -6.62 13.13
N SER A 79 16.39 -7.31 12.15
CA SER A 79 16.01 -7.20 10.74
C SER A 79 14.74 -8.00 10.43
N ALA A 80 14.08 -7.68 9.29
CA ALA A 80 12.98 -8.48 8.77
C ALA A 80 13.44 -9.91 8.41
N GLN A 81 14.68 -10.06 7.94
CA GLN A 81 15.29 -11.35 7.66
C GLN A 81 15.35 -12.23 8.90
N GLU A 82 15.87 -11.71 10.02
CA GLU A 82 15.97 -12.44 11.30
C GLU A 82 14.59 -12.82 11.81
N TYR A 83 13.65 -11.89 11.80
CA TYR A 83 12.27 -12.14 12.23
C TYR A 83 11.58 -13.25 11.41
N LEU A 84 11.66 -13.19 10.08
CA LEU A 84 11.01 -14.17 9.20
C LEU A 84 11.67 -15.55 9.27
N ASN A 85 13.00 -15.64 9.40
CA ASN A 85 13.70 -16.91 9.64
C ASN A 85 13.26 -17.54 10.96
N HIS A 86 13.16 -16.74 12.02
CA HIS A 86 12.66 -17.21 13.30
C HIS A 86 11.19 -17.67 13.21
N ALA A 87 10.34 -16.91 12.51
CA ALA A 87 8.95 -17.28 12.30
C ALA A 87 8.78 -18.64 11.58
N ILE A 88 9.66 -18.94 10.63
CA ILE A 88 9.72 -20.28 9.99
C ILE A 88 10.12 -21.33 11.02
N ALA A 89 11.18 -21.11 11.78
CA ALA A 89 11.68 -22.06 12.78
C ALA A 89 10.64 -22.36 13.89
N GLN A 90 9.80 -21.38 14.24
CA GLN A 90 8.74 -21.52 15.22
C GLN A 90 7.40 -22.02 14.64
N ASN A 91 7.35 -22.35 13.35
CA ASN A 91 6.13 -22.73 12.65
C ASN A 91 5.02 -21.64 12.68
N TRP A 92 5.41 -20.37 12.68
CA TRP A 92 4.48 -19.26 12.54
C TRP A 92 4.12 -18.96 11.09
N ILE A 93 4.84 -19.56 10.13
CA ILE A 93 4.60 -19.43 8.69
C ILE A 93 3.87 -20.68 8.20
N ASP A 94 2.78 -20.46 7.45
CA ASP A 94 2.08 -21.51 6.71
C ASP A 94 2.79 -21.78 5.38
N ILE A 95 3.67 -22.76 5.37
CA ILE A 95 4.47 -23.14 4.20
C ILE A 95 3.64 -23.76 3.07
N THR A 96 2.39 -24.17 3.35
CA THR A 96 1.52 -24.77 2.31
C THR A 96 1.08 -23.77 1.25
N GLN A 97 1.27 -22.47 1.51
CA GLN A 97 0.98 -21.40 0.57
C GLN A 97 2.04 -21.24 -0.51
N PHE A 98 3.19 -21.89 -0.38
CA PHE A 98 4.28 -21.85 -1.37
C PHE A 98 4.34 -23.16 -2.16
N THR A 99 4.78 -23.06 -3.41
CA THR A 99 5.03 -24.23 -4.24
C THR A 99 6.37 -24.86 -3.86
N ILE A 100 6.41 -25.53 -2.72
CA ILE A 100 7.62 -26.25 -2.23
C ILE A 100 7.32 -27.73 -2.23
N ASP A 101 8.28 -28.54 -2.71
CA ASP A 101 8.27 -29.99 -2.52
C ASP A 101 8.55 -30.30 -1.04
N GLU A 102 7.48 -30.47 -0.27
CA GLU A 102 7.51 -30.61 1.22
C GLU A 102 8.46 -31.69 1.74
N LYS A 103 8.92 -32.57 0.86
CA LYS A 103 9.61 -33.81 1.26
C LYS A 103 11.07 -33.63 1.62
N TYR A 104 11.71 -32.52 1.23
CA TYR A 104 13.17 -32.31 1.39
C TYR A 104 13.60 -30.86 1.59
N SER A 105 12.68 -29.92 1.86
CA SER A 105 13.04 -28.51 2.00
C SER A 105 13.64 -28.25 3.38
N ASP A 106 14.85 -27.73 3.41
CA ASP A 106 15.45 -27.20 4.63
C ASP A 106 14.91 -25.77 4.93
N SER A 107 15.27 -25.24 6.08
CA SER A 107 14.81 -23.90 6.48
C SER A 107 15.27 -22.79 5.54
N THR A 108 16.39 -22.97 4.87
CA THR A 108 16.94 -22.01 3.90
C THR A 108 16.13 -21.99 2.63
N GLU A 109 15.78 -23.17 2.10
CA GLU A 109 14.92 -23.30 0.93
C GLU A 109 13.52 -22.75 1.18
N ILE A 110 12.95 -22.99 2.38
CA ILE A 110 11.67 -22.42 2.81
C ILE A 110 11.75 -20.89 2.86
N TYR A 111 12.83 -20.37 3.41
CA TYR A 111 13.02 -18.91 3.49
C TYR A 111 13.18 -18.28 2.11
N ASP A 112 13.95 -18.90 1.22
CA ASP A 112 14.10 -18.43 -0.16
C ASP A 112 12.77 -18.40 -0.90
N ALA A 113 11.96 -19.46 -0.77
CA ALA A 113 10.63 -19.51 -1.36
C ALA A 113 9.67 -18.44 -0.80
N LEU A 114 9.75 -18.18 0.52
CA LEU A 114 8.99 -17.08 1.14
C LEU A 114 9.42 -15.72 0.56
N CYS A 115 10.72 -15.50 0.41
CA CYS A 115 11.21 -14.25 -0.19
C CYS A 115 10.74 -14.09 -1.63
N ASP A 116 10.81 -15.15 -2.44
CA ASP A 116 10.35 -15.12 -3.84
C ASP A 116 8.84 -14.85 -3.90
N TYR A 117 8.05 -15.48 -3.03
CA TYR A 117 6.62 -15.18 -2.88
C TYR A 117 6.37 -13.71 -2.55
N ILE A 118 7.09 -13.15 -1.56
CA ILE A 118 6.96 -11.74 -1.18
C ILE A 118 7.26 -10.83 -2.37
N MET A 119 8.35 -11.11 -3.10
CA MET A 119 8.77 -10.29 -4.23
C MET A 119 7.77 -10.32 -5.38
N ASP A 120 7.24 -11.49 -5.72
CA ASP A 120 6.21 -11.65 -6.75
C ASP A 120 4.91 -10.93 -6.36
N ASP A 121 4.55 -11.02 -5.08
CA ASP A 121 3.34 -10.39 -4.56
C ASP A 121 3.43 -8.87 -4.63
N ILE A 122 4.46 -8.26 -4.04
CA ILE A 122 4.59 -6.79 -4.01
C ILE A 122 4.86 -6.16 -5.37
N ALA A 123 5.42 -6.93 -6.33
CA ALA A 123 5.67 -6.45 -7.68
C ALA A 123 4.37 -6.08 -8.43
N THR A 124 3.26 -6.71 -8.09
CA THR A 124 1.97 -6.52 -8.76
C THR A 124 0.88 -5.95 -7.83
N ASP A 125 1.18 -5.82 -6.54
CA ASP A 125 0.22 -5.37 -5.55
C ASP A 125 -0.07 -3.87 -5.66
N THR A 126 -1.36 -3.53 -5.76
CA THR A 126 -1.80 -2.13 -5.90
C THR A 126 -1.66 -1.33 -4.62
N GLY A 127 -1.79 -1.96 -3.45
CA GLY A 127 -1.60 -1.32 -2.15
C GLY A 127 -0.13 -0.95 -1.94
N PHE A 128 0.79 -1.85 -2.29
CA PHE A 128 2.22 -1.56 -2.25
C PHE A 128 2.61 -0.44 -3.24
N SER A 129 2.04 -0.47 -4.44
CA SER A 129 2.22 0.59 -5.43
C SER A 129 1.76 1.96 -4.94
N LYS A 130 0.67 2.04 -4.16
CA LYS A 130 0.20 3.29 -3.55
C LYS A 130 1.24 3.89 -2.60
N ILE A 131 1.93 3.08 -1.80
CA ILE A 131 3.00 3.55 -0.91
C ILE A 131 4.15 4.15 -1.73
N ILE A 132 4.56 3.49 -2.82
CA ILE A 132 5.60 4.03 -3.72
C ILE A 132 5.17 5.37 -4.30
N TYR A 133 3.92 5.51 -4.78
CA TYR A 133 3.39 6.77 -5.27
C TYR A 133 3.37 7.86 -4.19
N GLU A 134 3.01 7.52 -2.96
CA GLU A 134 3.01 8.46 -1.85
C GLU A 134 4.41 9.06 -1.64
N TYR A 135 5.44 8.24 -1.62
CA TYR A 135 6.82 8.73 -1.49
C TYR A 135 7.33 9.47 -2.72
N LEU A 136 6.91 9.11 -3.93
CA LEU A 136 7.19 9.89 -5.15
C LEU A 136 6.57 11.29 -5.09
N ILE A 137 5.36 11.41 -4.54
CA ILE A 137 4.67 12.69 -4.35
C ILE A 137 5.35 13.50 -3.22
N LYS A 138 5.63 12.88 -2.08
CA LYS A 138 6.35 13.51 -0.96
C LYS A 138 7.73 14.04 -1.40
N ALA A 139 8.43 13.30 -2.23
CA ALA A 139 9.73 13.70 -2.80
C ALA A 139 9.61 14.74 -3.93
N GLY A 140 8.40 15.07 -4.39
CA GLY A 140 8.18 15.99 -5.51
C GLY A 140 8.57 15.43 -6.88
N SER A 141 8.88 14.13 -6.99
CA SER A 141 9.19 13.45 -8.26
C SER A 141 7.96 13.33 -9.16
N VAL A 142 6.79 13.17 -8.55
CA VAL A 142 5.48 13.27 -9.20
C VAL A 142 4.76 14.48 -8.61
N SER A 143 4.44 15.45 -9.42
CA SER A 143 3.76 16.67 -8.93
C SER A 143 2.25 16.48 -8.88
N GLY A 144 1.61 17.08 -7.87
CA GLY A 144 0.15 17.11 -7.77
C GLY A 144 -0.52 17.72 -9.01
N LYS A 145 0.15 18.66 -9.68
CA LYS A 145 -0.30 19.24 -10.96
C LYS A 145 -0.41 18.18 -12.06
N GLN A 146 0.62 17.33 -12.23
CA GLN A 146 0.58 16.24 -13.20
C GLN A 146 -0.59 15.30 -12.92
N LEU A 147 -0.83 14.97 -11.65
CA LEU A 147 -1.96 14.12 -11.26
C LEU A 147 -3.31 14.77 -11.60
N CYS A 148 -3.47 16.07 -11.34
CA CYS A 148 -4.70 16.79 -11.73
C CYS A 148 -4.91 16.81 -13.24
N LEU A 149 -3.84 17.02 -14.03
CA LEU A 149 -3.93 16.99 -15.49
C LEU A 149 -4.29 15.61 -16.04
N ILE A 150 -3.79 14.54 -15.42
CA ILE A 150 -4.15 13.16 -15.76
C ILE A 150 -5.66 12.91 -15.61
N LEU A 151 -6.35 13.53 -14.65
CA LEU A 151 -7.80 13.39 -14.49
C LEU A 151 -8.58 13.89 -15.72
N TYR A 152 -8.10 14.96 -16.37
CA TYR A 152 -8.65 15.41 -17.65
C TYR A 152 -8.27 14.46 -18.79
N ASP A 153 -7.03 14.03 -18.81
CA ASP A 153 -6.51 13.11 -19.83
C ASP A 153 -7.28 11.78 -19.86
N GLN A 154 -7.71 11.30 -18.69
CA GLN A 154 -8.49 10.07 -18.51
C GLN A 154 -10.02 10.29 -18.66
N GLY A 155 -10.45 11.52 -18.86
CA GLY A 155 -11.88 11.83 -18.95
C GLY A 155 -12.65 11.69 -17.64
N VAL A 156 -11.95 11.64 -16.49
CA VAL A 156 -12.58 11.69 -15.16
C VAL A 156 -13.22 13.06 -14.95
N LEU A 157 -12.53 14.11 -15.41
CA LEU A 157 -13.06 15.47 -15.48
C LEU A 157 -13.41 15.84 -16.93
N ALA A 158 -14.50 16.57 -17.10
CA ALA A 158 -14.84 17.16 -18.39
C ALA A 158 -13.77 18.22 -18.78
N TYR A 159 -13.38 18.23 -20.05
CA TYR A 159 -12.37 19.18 -20.53
C TYR A 159 -12.76 20.64 -20.27
N ASP A 160 -11.89 21.36 -19.60
CA ASP A 160 -12.01 22.80 -19.32
C ASP A 160 -10.66 23.49 -19.53
N ALA A 161 -10.58 24.33 -20.59
CA ALA A 161 -9.35 24.98 -20.99
C ALA A 161 -8.87 26.03 -19.97
N GLU A 162 -9.78 26.69 -19.25
CA GLU A 162 -9.45 27.72 -18.26
C GLU A 162 -8.86 27.09 -17.01
N GLU A 163 -9.48 26.00 -16.54
CA GLU A 163 -8.99 25.26 -15.38
C GLU A 163 -7.63 24.60 -15.67
N ILE A 164 -7.47 23.99 -16.83
CA ILE A 164 -6.20 23.39 -17.26
C ILE A 164 -5.10 24.47 -17.31
N SER A 165 -5.37 25.63 -17.92
CA SER A 165 -4.43 26.74 -17.97
C SER A 165 -4.07 27.27 -16.58
N SER A 166 -5.06 27.30 -15.65
CA SER A 166 -4.83 27.72 -14.26
C SER A 166 -3.95 26.74 -13.49
N LEU A 167 -4.10 25.43 -13.75
CA LEU A 167 -3.21 24.40 -13.20
C LEU A 167 -1.79 24.50 -13.79
N GLU A 168 -1.68 24.64 -15.10
CA GLU A 168 -0.39 24.74 -15.81
C GLU A 168 0.42 25.95 -15.36
N SER A 169 -0.24 27.11 -15.22
CA SER A 169 0.38 28.34 -14.73
C SER A 169 0.61 28.38 -13.23
N ASN A 170 0.22 27.36 -12.48
CA ASN A 170 0.21 27.29 -11.01
C ASN A 170 -0.62 28.42 -10.34
N ALA A 171 -1.61 28.97 -11.03
CA ALA A 171 -2.54 29.94 -10.47
C ALA A 171 -3.44 29.33 -9.39
N VAL A 172 -3.71 28.01 -9.51
CA VAL A 172 -4.45 27.23 -8.54
C VAL A 172 -3.57 26.08 -8.03
N SER A 173 -3.55 25.87 -6.71
CA SER A 173 -2.80 24.73 -6.16
C SER A 173 -3.54 23.42 -6.42
N PRO A 174 -2.83 22.30 -6.69
CA PRO A 174 -3.45 21.00 -6.90
C PRO A 174 -4.39 20.56 -5.77
N VAL A 175 -4.02 20.85 -4.52
CA VAL A 175 -4.82 20.52 -3.34
C VAL A 175 -6.13 21.32 -3.30
N SER A 176 -6.07 22.63 -3.61
CA SER A 176 -7.27 23.47 -3.68
C SER A 176 -8.18 23.02 -4.80
N PHE A 177 -7.62 22.76 -5.97
CA PHE A 177 -8.32 22.23 -7.13
C PHE A 177 -9.09 20.94 -6.82
N LEU A 178 -8.41 19.92 -6.25
CA LEU A 178 -9.05 18.65 -5.91
C LEU A 178 -10.14 18.82 -4.85
N LYS A 179 -9.91 19.66 -3.85
CA LYS A 179 -10.93 19.96 -2.83
C LYS A 179 -12.21 20.56 -3.44
N ASP A 180 -12.05 21.47 -4.38
CA ASP A 180 -13.20 22.09 -5.03
C ASP A 180 -13.93 21.10 -5.93
N LYS A 181 -13.21 20.25 -6.67
CA LYS A 181 -13.80 19.18 -7.49
C LYS A 181 -14.57 18.14 -6.65
N ILE A 182 -14.03 17.73 -5.51
CA ILE A 182 -14.71 16.83 -4.57
C ILE A 182 -15.95 17.53 -3.96
N LYS A 183 -15.81 18.78 -3.55
CA LYS A 183 -16.91 19.56 -2.93
C LYS A 183 -18.07 19.77 -3.90
N ASN A 184 -17.77 19.94 -5.18
CA ASN A 184 -18.77 20.10 -6.23
C ASN A 184 -19.30 18.77 -6.78
N ILE A 185 -18.84 17.64 -6.24
CA ILE A 185 -19.23 16.28 -6.65
C ILE A 185 -18.81 15.98 -8.12
N GLU A 186 -17.79 16.66 -8.63
CA GLU A 186 -17.23 16.38 -9.96
C GLU A 186 -16.28 15.16 -9.91
N ILE A 187 -15.65 14.92 -8.76
CA ILE A 187 -14.85 13.73 -8.48
C ILE A 187 -15.37 13.10 -7.20
N THR A 188 -15.66 11.82 -7.24
CA THR A 188 -16.02 11.05 -6.03
C THR A 188 -14.76 10.56 -5.29
N PRO A 189 -14.83 10.37 -3.96
CA PRO A 189 -13.72 9.75 -3.22
C PRO A 189 -13.28 8.40 -3.79
N ALA A 190 -14.22 7.59 -4.27
CA ALA A 190 -13.93 6.30 -4.89
C ALA A 190 -13.08 6.42 -6.17
N GLN A 191 -13.29 7.45 -6.99
CA GLN A 191 -12.47 7.72 -8.18
C GLN A 191 -11.03 8.13 -7.83
N LEU A 192 -10.81 8.66 -6.62
CA LEU A 192 -9.48 8.97 -6.10
C LEU A 192 -8.86 7.81 -5.31
N ALA A 193 -9.45 6.61 -5.39
CA ALA A 193 -9.05 5.44 -4.60
C ALA A 193 -9.02 5.69 -3.08
N LEU A 194 -9.85 6.61 -2.61
CA LEU A 194 -10.11 6.84 -1.19
C LEU A 194 -11.26 5.93 -0.75
N ASP A 195 -11.11 5.31 0.41
CA ASP A 195 -12.20 4.51 0.98
C ASP A 195 -13.39 5.43 1.29
N PRO A 196 -14.55 5.22 0.67
CA PRO A 196 -15.71 6.04 0.95
C PRO A 196 -16.18 5.80 2.39
N CYS A 197 -16.44 6.87 3.14
CA CYS A 197 -17.15 6.75 4.40
C CYS A 197 -18.56 6.25 4.10
N SER A 198 -18.91 5.05 4.57
CA SER A 198 -20.28 4.56 4.48
C SER A 198 -21.15 5.23 5.55
N GLY A 199 -22.38 5.50 5.22
CA GLY A 199 -23.35 6.08 6.13
C GLY A 199 -24.75 5.57 5.85
N SER A 200 -25.58 5.45 6.89
CA SER A 200 -26.98 5.11 6.71
C SER A 200 -27.87 6.07 7.52
N CYS A 201 -29.02 6.38 6.96
CA CYS A 201 -30.04 7.17 7.64
C CYS A 201 -31.34 6.37 7.65
N VAL A 202 -31.93 6.19 8.83
CA VAL A 202 -33.22 5.55 9.02
C VAL A 202 -34.16 6.55 9.67
N ILE A 203 -35.28 6.84 9.04
CA ILE A 203 -36.30 7.73 9.57
C ILE A 203 -37.55 6.90 9.83
N THR A 204 -38.01 6.92 11.07
CA THR A 204 -39.22 6.23 11.49
C THR A 204 -40.24 7.22 12.10
N ASP A 205 -41.53 6.95 11.91
CA ASP A 205 -42.58 7.66 12.63
C ASP A 205 -42.57 7.22 14.10
N VAL A 206 -42.42 8.17 14.99
CA VAL A 206 -42.31 7.93 16.47
C VAL A 206 -43.61 7.36 17.04
N LYS A 207 -44.78 7.63 16.43
CA LYS A 207 -46.06 7.20 16.96
C LYS A 207 -46.50 5.84 16.44
N THR A 208 -46.24 5.58 15.17
CA THR A 208 -46.66 4.34 14.50
C THR A 208 -45.56 3.30 14.38
N GLY A 209 -44.29 3.68 14.52
CA GLY A 209 -43.14 2.83 14.24
C GLY A 209 -42.91 2.57 12.74
N GLU A 210 -43.67 3.25 11.88
CA GLU A 210 -43.58 3.08 10.43
C GLU A 210 -42.24 3.61 9.88
N LEU A 211 -41.63 2.86 8.97
CA LEU A 211 -40.40 3.23 8.31
C LEU A 211 -40.71 4.24 7.20
N LEU A 212 -40.30 5.50 7.40
CA LEU A 212 -40.56 6.59 6.46
C LEU A 212 -39.45 6.73 5.41
N ALA A 213 -38.21 6.47 5.78
CA ALA A 213 -37.09 6.44 4.85
C ALA A 213 -35.98 5.54 5.34
N LEU A 214 -35.31 4.88 4.40
CA LEU A 214 -34.09 4.10 4.62
C LEU A 214 -33.13 4.44 3.47
N VAL A 215 -32.04 5.11 3.80
CA VAL A 215 -31.00 5.51 2.84
C VAL A 215 -29.67 4.94 3.30
N SER A 216 -28.98 4.26 2.43
CA SER A 216 -27.61 3.80 2.64
C SER A 216 -26.70 4.45 1.59
N TYR A 217 -25.60 5.03 2.05
CA TYR A 217 -24.51 5.52 1.21
C TYR A 217 -23.36 4.53 1.37
N PRO A 218 -22.91 3.88 0.27
CA PRO A 218 -21.82 2.90 0.28
C PRO A 218 -20.48 3.57 0.50
#